data_abcd0247c31e800528808a4192908926
#
_entry.id   abcd0247c31e800528808a4192908926
#
_cell.length_a   1.000
_cell.length_b   1.000
_cell.length_c   1.000
_cell.angle_alpha   90.00
_cell.angle_beta   90.00
_cell.angle_gamma   90.00
#
_symmetry.space_group_name_H-M   'P 1'
#
loop_
_entity.id
_entity.type
_entity.pdbx_description
1 polymer ?
#
loop_
_entity_poly.entity_id
_entity_poly.type
_entity_poly.pdbx_seq_one_letter_code
_entity_poly.pdbx_strand_id
1 'polypeptide(L)'
;MMSAFKPLLEARGLNAWYDRSHVVQDIAFEVRAGEIVTLMGRNGAGKTTTLRTLMGLLAKASGEVLFEGRPLQGQPAHARFHAGLAYVPEDRRIVAGLTVRENLQLGIIASPSRGEMDARIDEIAETFPRLKERLAQEATSMSGGEQQMLAIARAMMARPKMILLDEPSEGIMPVLVDEMFELFARMKGQGTTILLVEQNVERALSISDRAYILDQGRIVHQAGAQALLADEDIQSRYCAV
;
A
#
# COMPACT_ATOMS: atom_id res chain seq x y z
N MET A 1 -21.34 -19.54 16.53
CA MET A 1 -20.10 -19.94 15.85
C MET A 1 -19.69 -18.75 14.97
N MET A 2 -18.73 -17.95 15.41
CA MET A 2 -18.14 -16.91 14.55
C MET A 2 -17.39 -17.62 13.42
N SER A 3 -17.85 -17.47 12.19
CA SER A 3 -17.10 -17.87 11.01
C SER A 3 -15.77 -17.12 11.07
N ALA A 4 -14.69 -17.83 11.29
CA ALA A 4 -13.34 -17.25 11.23
C ALA A 4 -13.11 -16.78 9.79
N PHE A 5 -13.30 -15.50 9.53
CA PHE A 5 -13.01 -14.91 8.23
C PHE A 5 -11.53 -15.14 7.93
N LYS A 6 -11.28 -15.96 6.91
CA LYS A 6 -9.93 -16.26 6.44
C LYS A 6 -9.27 -14.96 6.01
N PRO A 7 -8.05 -14.63 6.49
CA PRO A 7 -7.36 -13.42 6.09
C PRO A 7 -7.10 -13.41 4.57
N LEU A 8 -7.14 -12.23 3.96
CA LEU A 8 -6.77 -12.04 2.56
C LEU A 8 -5.25 -12.17 2.40
N LEU A 9 -4.51 -11.54 3.32
CA LEU A 9 -3.05 -11.64 3.42
C LEU A 9 -2.68 -12.09 4.84
N GLU A 10 -1.74 -13.02 4.94
CA GLU A 10 -1.17 -13.48 6.21
C GLU A 10 0.35 -13.56 6.09
N ALA A 11 1.05 -12.96 7.02
CA ALA A 11 2.49 -12.99 7.17
C ALA A 11 2.84 -13.80 8.42
N ARG A 12 3.74 -14.76 8.32
CA ARG A 12 4.15 -15.64 9.43
C ARG A 12 5.66 -15.70 9.52
N GLY A 13 6.21 -15.23 10.63
CA GLY A 13 7.62 -15.32 10.91
C GLY A 13 8.51 -14.66 9.84
N LEU A 14 8.07 -13.51 9.30
CA LEU A 14 8.83 -12.82 8.26
C LEU A 14 10.15 -12.29 8.80
N ASN A 15 11.21 -12.58 8.05
CA ASN A 15 12.54 -12.04 8.28
C ASN A 15 13.09 -11.49 6.96
N ALA A 16 13.80 -10.36 7.02
CA ALA A 16 14.42 -9.76 5.85
C ALA A 16 15.73 -9.05 6.18
N TRP A 17 16.66 -9.10 5.23
CA TRP A 17 18.00 -8.55 5.38
C TRP A 17 18.41 -7.68 4.19
N TYR A 18 19.14 -6.61 4.48
CA TYR A 18 20.00 -5.95 3.52
C TYR A 18 21.45 -6.34 3.87
N ASP A 19 22.10 -7.09 3.00
CA ASP A 19 23.41 -7.68 3.22
C ASP A 19 23.48 -8.46 4.54
N ARG A 20 24.13 -7.89 5.58
CA ARG A 20 24.25 -8.46 6.92
C ARG A 20 23.27 -7.86 7.92
N SER A 21 22.59 -6.78 7.58
CA SER A 21 21.67 -6.10 8.48
C SER A 21 20.32 -6.81 8.51
N HIS A 22 19.90 -7.34 9.65
CA HIS A 22 18.60 -7.99 9.88
C HIS A 22 17.58 -6.91 10.22
N VAL A 23 16.79 -6.50 9.23
CA VAL A 23 15.89 -5.34 9.34
C VAL A 23 14.48 -5.74 9.75
N VAL A 24 13.96 -6.85 9.25
CA VAL A 24 12.65 -7.41 9.65
C VAL A 24 12.91 -8.70 10.40
N GLN A 25 12.33 -8.80 11.61
CA GLN A 25 12.67 -9.84 12.57
C GLN A 25 11.41 -10.52 13.10
N ASP A 26 11.10 -11.70 12.58
CA ASP A 26 10.01 -12.57 13.03
C ASP A 26 8.63 -11.86 13.06
N ILE A 27 8.33 -11.08 12.01
CA ILE A 27 7.06 -10.36 11.90
C ILE A 27 5.94 -11.33 11.55
N ALA A 28 4.84 -11.26 12.30
CA ALA A 28 3.60 -11.96 12.01
C ALA A 28 2.39 -11.02 12.10
N PHE A 29 1.56 -11.00 11.06
CA PHE A 29 0.33 -10.21 11.02
C PHE A 29 -0.62 -10.72 9.93
N GLU A 30 -1.86 -10.25 9.99
CA GLU A 30 -2.89 -10.58 8.99
C GLU A 30 -3.64 -9.33 8.52
N VAL A 31 -4.20 -9.38 7.31
CA VAL A 31 -5.12 -8.38 6.76
C VAL A 31 -6.33 -9.09 6.20
N ARG A 32 -7.53 -8.68 6.59
CA ARG A 32 -8.79 -9.25 6.09
C ARG A 32 -9.26 -8.50 4.86
N ALA A 33 -10.09 -9.13 4.04
CA ALA A 33 -10.67 -8.47 2.88
C ALA A 33 -11.53 -7.26 3.28
N GLY A 34 -11.36 -6.15 2.57
CA GLY A 34 -12.09 -4.91 2.82
C GLY A 34 -11.61 -4.08 4.02
N GLU A 35 -10.51 -4.49 4.69
CA GLU A 35 -9.89 -3.70 5.76
C GLU A 35 -8.89 -2.69 5.22
N ILE A 36 -8.75 -1.56 5.91
CA ILE A 36 -7.53 -0.75 5.94
C ILE A 36 -6.76 -1.11 7.21
N VAL A 37 -5.56 -1.65 7.02
CA VAL A 37 -4.62 -1.94 8.11
C VAL A 37 -3.40 -1.05 7.96
N THR A 38 -2.98 -0.40 9.05
CA THR A 38 -1.79 0.46 9.02
C THR A 38 -0.61 -0.20 9.74
N LEU A 39 0.57 -0.17 9.12
CA LEU A 39 1.84 -0.44 9.76
C LEU A 39 2.45 0.89 10.19
N MET A 40 2.57 1.10 11.50
CA MET A 40 3.09 2.31 12.13
C MET A 40 4.45 2.05 12.75
N GLY A 41 5.18 3.12 13.04
CA GLY A 41 6.48 3.06 13.69
C GLY A 41 7.44 4.12 13.18
N ARG A 42 8.50 4.36 13.94
CA ARG A 42 9.52 5.37 13.61
C ARG A 42 10.24 5.07 12.29
N ASN A 43 10.95 6.07 11.76
CA ASN A 43 11.81 5.87 10.60
C ASN A 43 12.88 4.82 10.91
N GLY A 44 13.10 3.90 9.95
CA GLY A 44 13.99 2.76 10.14
C GLY A 44 13.39 1.57 10.92
N ALA A 45 12.13 1.62 11.38
CA ALA A 45 11.50 0.51 12.08
C ALA A 45 11.29 -0.76 11.23
N GLY A 46 11.43 -0.67 9.89
CA GLY A 46 11.28 -1.80 8.97
C GLY A 46 9.99 -1.82 8.16
N LYS A 47 9.18 -0.75 8.17
CA LYS A 47 7.89 -0.65 7.48
C LYS A 47 8.00 -0.92 5.97
N THR A 48 8.75 -0.09 5.24
CA THR A 48 9.02 -0.26 3.79
C THR A 48 9.64 -1.62 3.48
N THR A 49 10.56 -2.09 4.34
CA THR A 49 11.20 -3.40 4.18
C THR A 49 10.17 -4.53 4.28
N THR A 50 9.19 -4.41 5.17
CA THR A 50 8.07 -5.35 5.30
C THR A 50 7.25 -5.38 4.00
N LEU A 51 6.83 -4.22 3.45
CA LEU A 51 6.09 -4.16 2.19
C LEU A 51 6.88 -4.77 1.02
N ARG A 52 8.19 -4.45 0.91
CA ARG A 52 9.07 -5.04 -0.10
C ARG A 52 9.20 -6.56 0.04
N THR A 53 9.21 -7.07 1.29
CA THR A 53 9.23 -8.52 1.57
C THR A 53 7.94 -9.17 1.09
N LEU A 54 6.77 -8.58 1.40
CA LEU A 54 5.46 -9.06 0.93
C LEU A 54 5.40 -9.11 -0.60
N MET A 55 6.04 -8.17 -1.29
CA MET A 55 6.08 -8.13 -2.76
C MET A 55 7.16 -9.03 -3.38
N GLY A 56 8.02 -9.68 -2.57
CA GLY A 56 9.11 -10.50 -3.09
C GLY A 56 10.21 -9.70 -3.79
N LEU A 57 10.41 -8.44 -3.36
CA LEU A 57 11.40 -7.52 -3.94
C LEU A 57 12.76 -7.59 -3.25
N LEU A 58 12.89 -8.37 -2.17
CA LEU A 58 14.13 -8.54 -1.44
C LEU A 58 14.79 -9.88 -1.77
N ALA A 59 16.09 -9.84 -2.05
CA ALA A 59 16.86 -11.05 -2.38
C ALA A 59 17.03 -11.98 -1.19
N LYS A 60 17.08 -11.45 0.04
CA LYS A 60 17.26 -12.22 1.26
C LYS A 60 16.10 -11.99 2.24
N ALA A 61 15.17 -12.92 2.21
CA ALA A 61 14.01 -12.96 3.09
C ALA A 61 13.63 -14.41 3.41
N SER A 62 13.00 -14.63 4.56
CA SER A 62 12.46 -15.92 4.98
C SER A 62 11.12 -15.73 5.71
N GLY A 63 10.47 -16.83 6.08
CA GLY A 63 9.12 -16.83 6.62
C GLY A 63 8.08 -17.16 5.56
N GLU A 64 6.82 -17.05 5.89
CA GLU A 64 5.71 -17.42 5.01
C GLU A 64 4.81 -16.22 4.75
N VAL A 65 4.44 -16.02 3.48
CA VAL A 65 3.40 -15.07 3.05
C VAL A 65 2.31 -15.86 2.34
N LEU A 66 1.11 -15.78 2.85
CA LEU A 66 -0.08 -16.36 2.24
C LEU A 66 -0.98 -15.25 1.70
N PHE A 67 -1.42 -15.37 0.45
CA PHE A 67 -2.41 -14.49 -0.15
C PHE A 67 -3.60 -15.33 -0.61
N GLU A 68 -4.81 -15.04 -0.12
CA GLU A 68 -5.99 -15.89 -0.28
C GLU A 68 -5.73 -17.34 0.18
N GLY A 69 -4.84 -17.52 1.15
CA GLY A 69 -4.43 -18.82 1.67
C GLY A 69 -3.50 -19.61 0.74
N ARG A 70 -2.98 -19.00 -0.32
CA ARG A 70 -1.98 -19.58 -1.22
C ARG A 70 -0.60 -19.02 -0.88
N PRO A 71 0.44 -19.85 -0.78
CA PRO A 71 1.79 -19.37 -0.48
C PRO A 71 2.36 -18.56 -1.64
N LEU A 72 3.01 -17.44 -1.32
CA LEU A 72 3.71 -16.58 -2.28
C LEU A 72 5.23 -16.81 -2.31
N GLN A 73 5.76 -17.75 -1.52
CA GLN A 73 7.20 -18.06 -1.50
C GLN A 73 7.69 -18.48 -2.88
N GLY A 74 8.87 -17.94 -3.26
CA GLY A 74 9.46 -18.20 -4.59
C GLY A 74 8.77 -17.53 -5.76
N GLN A 75 7.61 -16.88 -5.55
CA GLN A 75 6.93 -16.14 -6.61
C GLN A 75 7.58 -14.75 -6.77
N PRO A 76 7.95 -14.37 -8.00
CA PRO A 76 8.47 -13.03 -8.30
C PRO A 76 7.37 -11.96 -8.17
N ALA A 77 7.76 -10.70 -8.03
CA ALA A 77 6.83 -9.58 -7.80
C ALA A 77 5.70 -9.48 -8.84
N HIS A 78 6.00 -9.73 -10.12
CA HIS A 78 4.98 -9.70 -11.18
C HIS A 78 3.92 -10.80 -11.00
N ALA A 79 4.28 -11.99 -10.52
CA ALA A 79 3.32 -13.05 -10.25
C ALA A 79 2.41 -12.69 -9.05
N ARG A 80 2.96 -12.04 -8.02
CA ARG A 80 2.18 -11.50 -6.88
C ARG A 80 1.23 -10.41 -7.34
N PHE A 81 1.67 -9.55 -8.26
CA PHE A 81 0.81 -8.54 -8.88
C PHE A 81 -0.35 -9.19 -9.63
N HIS A 82 -0.11 -10.20 -10.45
CA HIS A 82 -1.17 -10.95 -11.15
C HIS A 82 -2.10 -11.73 -10.19
N ALA A 83 -1.63 -12.09 -9.01
CA ALA A 83 -2.49 -12.67 -7.98
C ALA A 83 -3.45 -11.65 -7.36
N GLY A 84 -3.24 -10.35 -7.60
CA GLY A 84 -4.07 -9.25 -7.12
C GLY A 84 -3.44 -8.40 -6.01
N LEU A 85 -2.12 -8.49 -5.80
CA LEU A 85 -1.40 -7.71 -4.80
C LEU A 85 -0.61 -6.58 -5.48
N ALA A 86 -1.08 -5.34 -5.40
CA ALA A 86 -0.39 -4.18 -5.97
C ALA A 86 0.46 -3.45 -4.92
N TYR A 87 1.49 -2.72 -5.38
CA TYR A 87 2.39 -1.96 -4.51
C TYR A 87 2.67 -0.58 -5.11
N VAL A 88 2.49 0.46 -4.30
CA VAL A 88 2.86 1.84 -4.62
C VAL A 88 3.99 2.24 -3.67
N PRO A 89 5.21 2.37 -4.16
CA PRO A 89 6.35 2.80 -3.36
C PRO A 89 6.34 4.32 -3.13
N GLU A 90 7.06 4.78 -2.13
CA GLU A 90 7.26 6.20 -1.78
C GLU A 90 7.79 7.03 -2.96
N ASP A 91 8.70 6.47 -3.77
CA ASP A 91 9.34 7.13 -4.91
C ASP A 91 8.45 7.28 -6.16
N ARG A 92 7.13 6.98 -6.05
CA ARG A 92 6.06 7.15 -7.07
C ARG A 92 6.31 6.40 -8.38
N ARG A 93 7.55 6.30 -8.84
CA ARG A 93 8.00 5.66 -10.09
C ARG A 93 7.21 6.11 -11.31
N ILE A 94 7.01 7.42 -11.44
CA ILE A 94 6.45 7.98 -12.66
C ILE A 94 7.45 7.81 -13.79
N VAL A 95 6.97 7.31 -14.93
CA VAL A 95 7.83 7.10 -16.11
C VAL A 95 7.91 8.42 -16.87
N ALA A 96 9.13 8.99 -16.93
CA ALA A 96 9.41 10.21 -17.65
C ALA A 96 9.22 10.04 -19.16
N GLY A 97 8.82 11.12 -19.85
CA GLY A 97 8.56 11.11 -21.28
C GLY A 97 7.23 10.46 -21.69
N LEU A 98 6.48 9.93 -20.72
CA LEU A 98 5.13 9.43 -20.96
C LEU A 98 4.07 10.38 -20.41
N THR A 99 2.94 10.46 -21.11
CA THR A 99 1.74 11.16 -20.65
C THR A 99 1.11 10.48 -19.44
N VAL A 100 0.16 11.15 -18.78
CA VAL A 100 -0.68 10.56 -17.72
C VAL A 100 -1.39 9.31 -18.22
N ARG A 101 -2.03 9.37 -19.42
CA ARG A 101 -2.69 8.22 -20.05
C ARG A 101 -1.72 7.04 -20.22
N GLU A 102 -0.54 7.27 -20.79
CA GLU A 102 0.44 6.22 -21.03
C GLU A 102 0.99 5.63 -19.73
N ASN A 103 1.19 6.45 -18.70
CA ASN A 103 1.53 5.95 -17.36
C ASN A 103 0.42 5.05 -16.78
N LEU A 104 -0.85 5.38 -16.94
CA LEU A 104 -1.97 4.51 -16.53
C LEU A 104 -1.97 3.19 -17.30
N GLN A 105 -1.73 3.23 -18.62
CA GLN A 105 -1.68 2.04 -19.47
C GLN A 105 -0.65 1.02 -19.00
N LEU A 106 0.49 1.47 -18.42
CA LEU A 106 1.50 0.57 -17.85
C LEU A 106 0.93 -0.33 -16.74
N GLY A 107 -0.04 0.15 -15.98
CA GLY A 107 -0.67 -0.62 -14.89
C GLY A 107 -1.45 -1.85 -15.36
N ILE A 108 -1.81 -1.93 -16.64
CA ILE A 108 -2.60 -3.03 -17.20
C ILE A 108 -1.92 -3.71 -18.40
N ILE A 109 -0.76 -3.25 -18.83
CA ILE A 109 -0.11 -3.71 -20.08
C ILE A 109 0.14 -5.21 -20.10
N ALA A 110 0.40 -5.83 -18.96
CA ALA A 110 0.63 -7.27 -18.81
C ALA A 110 -0.63 -8.04 -18.38
N SER A 111 -1.79 -7.37 -18.26
CA SER A 111 -3.04 -7.99 -17.84
C SER A 111 -3.78 -8.64 -19.01
N PRO A 112 -4.50 -9.75 -18.79
CA PRO A 112 -5.47 -10.28 -19.76
C PRO A 112 -6.54 -9.28 -20.21
N SER A 113 -6.86 -8.29 -19.35
CA SER A 113 -7.85 -7.22 -19.61
C SER A 113 -7.33 -6.09 -20.49
N ARG A 114 -6.22 -6.27 -21.21
CA ARG A 114 -5.65 -5.23 -22.09
C ARG A 114 -6.65 -4.71 -23.13
N GLY A 115 -7.60 -5.53 -23.60
CA GLY A 115 -8.64 -5.12 -24.53
C GLY A 115 -9.66 -4.11 -23.96
N GLU A 116 -9.72 -3.97 -22.63
CA GLU A 116 -10.62 -3.03 -21.93
C GLU A 116 -9.89 -1.76 -21.49
N MET A 117 -8.71 -1.49 -22.01
CA MET A 117 -7.79 -0.45 -21.51
C MET A 117 -8.43 0.93 -21.47
N ASP A 118 -9.10 1.37 -22.53
CA ASP A 118 -9.70 2.70 -22.58
C ASP A 118 -10.88 2.84 -21.62
N ALA A 119 -11.76 1.85 -21.57
CA ALA A 119 -12.87 1.81 -20.61
C ALA A 119 -12.33 1.83 -19.15
N ARG A 120 -11.22 1.14 -18.90
CA ARG A 120 -10.59 1.15 -17.58
C ARG A 120 -9.96 2.50 -17.22
N ILE A 121 -9.36 3.19 -18.20
CA ILE A 121 -8.86 4.56 -18.00
C ILE A 121 -10.02 5.50 -17.67
N ASP A 122 -11.15 5.40 -18.35
CA ASP A 122 -12.32 6.23 -18.08
C ASP A 122 -12.85 5.98 -16.66
N GLU A 123 -12.96 4.73 -16.21
CA GLU A 123 -13.37 4.37 -14.85
C GLU A 123 -12.40 4.95 -13.79
N ILE A 124 -11.09 4.84 -14.02
CA ILE A 124 -10.08 5.41 -13.14
C ILE A 124 -10.15 6.95 -13.16
N ALA A 125 -10.32 7.55 -14.32
CA ALA A 125 -10.43 9.00 -14.46
C ALA A 125 -11.62 9.60 -13.70
N GLU A 126 -12.74 8.86 -13.57
CA GLU A 126 -13.86 9.28 -12.72
C GLU A 126 -13.49 9.29 -11.23
N THR A 127 -12.68 8.32 -10.80
CA THR A 127 -12.19 8.25 -9.43
C THR A 127 -11.15 9.33 -9.11
N PHE A 128 -10.38 9.76 -10.13
CA PHE A 128 -9.31 10.75 -10.06
C PHE A 128 -9.56 11.94 -10.99
N PRO A 129 -10.47 12.87 -10.66
CA PRO A 129 -10.87 13.96 -11.57
C PRO A 129 -9.71 14.82 -12.07
N ARG A 130 -8.70 15.09 -11.22
CA ARG A 130 -7.50 15.85 -11.60
C ARG A 130 -6.68 15.17 -12.69
N LEU A 131 -6.64 13.84 -12.72
CA LEU A 131 -5.97 13.07 -13.76
C LEU A 131 -6.78 13.07 -15.06
N LYS A 132 -8.12 13.07 -14.96
CA LYS A 132 -9.03 13.13 -16.12
C LYS A 132 -8.74 14.34 -17.01
N GLU A 133 -8.57 15.51 -16.40
CA GLU A 133 -8.31 16.78 -17.09
C GLU A 133 -6.92 16.82 -17.76
N ARG A 134 -6.00 15.91 -17.36
CA ARG A 134 -4.58 15.95 -17.69
C ARG A 134 -4.09 14.70 -18.43
N LEU A 135 -4.98 13.87 -18.97
CA LEU A 135 -4.61 12.58 -19.59
C LEU A 135 -3.56 12.72 -20.70
N ALA A 136 -3.58 13.83 -21.46
CA ALA A 136 -2.62 14.11 -22.53
C ALA A 136 -1.34 14.86 -22.05
N GLN A 137 -1.29 15.28 -20.78
CA GLN A 137 -0.16 16.01 -20.22
C GLN A 137 0.99 15.05 -19.92
N GLU A 138 2.25 15.52 -20.07
CA GLU A 138 3.42 14.77 -19.62
C GLU A 138 3.38 14.59 -18.09
N ALA A 139 3.52 13.35 -17.61
CA ALA A 139 3.31 13.01 -16.22
C ALA A 139 4.33 13.65 -15.26
N THR A 140 5.55 13.91 -15.73
CA THR A 140 6.60 14.55 -14.92
C THR A 140 6.39 16.04 -14.71
N SER A 141 5.54 16.69 -15.52
CA SER A 141 5.20 18.11 -15.36
C SER A 141 4.12 18.36 -14.29
N MET A 142 3.57 17.30 -13.72
CA MET A 142 2.56 17.37 -12.64
C MET A 142 3.20 17.65 -11.28
N SER A 143 2.44 18.23 -10.36
CA SER A 143 2.87 18.39 -8.97
C SER A 143 3.14 17.03 -8.29
N GLY A 144 3.93 17.03 -7.20
CA GLY A 144 4.24 15.80 -6.48
C GLY A 144 3.01 15.04 -6.01
N GLY A 145 1.98 15.73 -5.52
CA GLY A 145 0.73 15.10 -5.10
C GLY A 145 -0.07 14.51 -6.27
N GLU A 146 -0.09 15.18 -7.43
CA GLU A 146 -0.74 14.65 -8.62
C GLU A 146 0.01 13.43 -9.17
N GLN A 147 1.35 13.44 -9.11
CA GLN A 147 2.16 12.27 -9.45
C GLN A 147 1.89 11.08 -8.51
N GLN A 148 1.68 11.35 -7.21
CA GLN A 148 1.31 10.31 -6.25
C GLN A 148 -0.07 9.72 -6.57
N MET A 149 -1.04 10.58 -6.86
CA MET A 149 -2.38 10.14 -7.31
C MET A 149 -2.27 9.30 -8.59
N LEU A 150 -1.41 9.68 -9.54
CA LEU A 150 -1.15 8.91 -10.75
C LEU A 150 -0.53 7.53 -10.44
N ALA A 151 0.41 7.45 -9.50
CA ALA A 151 1.01 6.18 -9.09
C ALA A 151 -0.03 5.23 -8.48
N ILE A 152 -0.92 5.74 -7.63
CA ILE A 152 -2.04 4.98 -7.05
C ILE A 152 -3.03 4.56 -8.14
N ALA A 153 -3.45 5.48 -9.01
CA ALA A 153 -4.35 5.22 -10.12
C ALA A 153 -3.79 4.14 -11.06
N ARG A 154 -2.49 4.19 -11.38
CA ARG A 154 -1.80 3.18 -12.17
C ARG A 154 -1.85 1.80 -11.51
N ALA A 155 -1.66 1.72 -10.20
CA ALA A 155 -1.77 0.45 -9.47
C ALA A 155 -3.21 -0.10 -9.51
N MET A 156 -4.23 0.77 -9.47
CA MET A 156 -5.64 0.41 -9.53
C MET A 156 -6.09 -0.06 -10.92
N MET A 157 -5.36 0.25 -11.99
CA MET A 157 -5.71 -0.20 -13.36
C MET A 157 -5.92 -1.71 -13.46
N ALA A 158 -5.15 -2.51 -12.70
CA ALA A 158 -5.26 -3.97 -12.70
C ALA A 158 -6.38 -4.52 -11.80
N ARG A 159 -7.22 -3.69 -11.18
CA ARG A 159 -8.24 -4.09 -10.19
C ARG A 159 -7.67 -4.99 -9.09
N PRO A 160 -6.68 -4.53 -8.34
CA PRO A 160 -6.06 -5.35 -7.32
C PRO A 160 -7.06 -5.67 -6.20
N LYS A 161 -6.94 -6.87 -5.61
CA LYS A 161 -7.68 -7.26 -4.40
C LYS A 161 -7.14 -6.55 -3.17
N MET A 162 -5.85 -6.22 -3.19
CA MET A 162 -5.15 -5.53 -2.12
C MET A 162 -4.09 -4.59 -2.69
N ILE A 163 -3.98 -3.41 -2.11
CA ILE A 163 -2.95 -2.44 -2.44
C ILE A 163 -2.08 -2.15 -1.22
N LEU A 164 -0.77 -2.21 -1.41
CA LEU A 164 0.25 -1.82 -0.44
C LEU A 164 0.68 -0.39 -0.74
N LEU A 165 0.54 0.53 0.20
CA LEU A 165 0.89 1.94 0.07
C LEU A 165 2.03 2.27 1.03
N ASP A 166 3.14 2.76 0.48
CA ASP A 166 4.36 3.06 1.23
C ASP A 166 4.54 4.57 1.33
N GLU A 167 4.22 5.13 2.49
CA GLU A 167 4.30 6.57 2.84
C GLU A 167 3.72 7.49 1.74
N PRO A 168 2.46 7.25 1.31
CA PRO A 168 1.90 7.94 0.15
C PRO A 168 1.71 9.44 0.36
N SER A 169 1.69 9.95 1.61
CA SER A 169 1.53 11.37 1.92
C SER A 169 2.84 12.15 2.01
N GLU A 170 4.00 11.46 1.91
CA GLU A 170 5.32 12.09 2.08
C GLU A 170 5.60 13.17 1.02
N GLY A 171 5.98 14.36 1.49
CA GLY A 171 6.29 15.49 0.61
C GLY A 171 5.12 16.05 -0.19
N ILE A 172 3.89 15.86 0.27
CA ILE A 172 2.66 16.33 -0.37
C ILE A 172 2.03 17.47 0.43
N MET A 173 1.44 18.44 -0.27
CA MET A 173 0.73 19.55 0.37
C MET A 173 -0.48 19.05 1.17
N PRO A 174 -0.77 19.60 2.37
CA PRO A 174 -1.82 19.12 3.27
C PRO A 174 -3.19 18.94 2.62
N VAL A 175 -3.61 19.85 1.75
CA VAL A 175 -4.90 19.76 1.05
C VAL A 175 -5.00 18.51 0.17
N LEU A 176 -3.91 18.14 -0.53
CA LEU A 176 -3.89 16.94 -1.37
C LEU A 176 -3.79 15.66 -0.54
N VAL A 177 -3.19 15.75 0.65
CA VAL A 177 -3.17 14.63 1.60
C VAL A 177 -4.59 14.32 2.06
N ASP A 178 -5.40 15.33 2.41
CA ASP A 178 -6.79 15.12 2.81
C ASP A 178 -7.62 14.45 1.69
N GLU A 179 -7.51 14.96 0.46
CA GLU A 179 -8.15 14.36 -0.72
C GLU A 179 -7.73 12.88 -0.92
N MET A 180 -6.47 12.56 -0.65
CA MET A 180 -5.94 11.20 -0.80
C MET A 180 -6.47 10.26 0.29
N PHE A 181 -6.55 10.69 1.54
CA PHE A 181 -7.12 9.88 2.62
C PHE A 181 -8.63 9.65 2.41
N GLU A 182 -9.38 10.65 1.93
CA GLU A 182 -10.76 10.46 1.50
C GLU A 182 -10.88 9.44 0.35
N LEU A 183 -9.96 9.47 -0.60
CA LEU A 183 -9.90 8.47 -1.67
C LEU A 183 -9.70 7.06 -1.08
N PHE A 184 -8.78 6.86 -0.13
CA PHE A 184 -8.57 5.55 0.50
C PHE A 184 -9.83 5.06 1.22
N ALA A 185 -10.54 5.94 1.92
CA ALA A 185 -11.81 5.60 2.56
C ALA A 185 -12.88 5.18 1.52
N ARG A 186 -12.96 5.87 0.38
CA ARG A 186 -13.85 5.48 -0.73
C ARG A 186 -13.45 4.13 -1.34
N MET A 187 -12.16 3.90 -1.58
CA MET A 187 -11.66 2.62 -2.10
C MET A 187 -12.03 1.45 -1.17
N LYS A 188 -11.86 1.64 0.14
CA LYS A 188 -12.34 0.67 1.15
C LYS A 188 -13.84 0.42 1.02
N GLY A 189 -14.65 1.48 0.91
CA GLY A 189 -16.10 1.38 0.72
C GLY A 189 -16.50 0.59 -0.54
N GLN A 190 -15.63 0.53 -1.55
CA GLN A 190 -15.77 -0.26 -2.77
C GLN A 190 -15.19 -1.68 -2.65
N GLY A 191 -14.73 -2.08 -1.46
CA GLY A 191 -14.21 -3.42 -1.18
C GLY A 191 -12.70 -3.59 -1.41
N THR A 192 -11.95 -2.52 -1.73
CA THR A 192 -10.49 -2.59 -1.84
C THR A 192 -9.86 -2.77 -0.46
N THR A 193 -8.95 -3.73 -0.33
CA THR A 193 -8.16 -3.94 0.89
C THR A 193 -6.88 -3.10 0.80
N ILE A 194 -6.51 -2.43 1.89
CA ILE A 194 -5.33 -1.55 1.90
C ILE A 194 -4.42 -1.93 3.08
N LEU A 195 -3.15 -2.12 2.80
CA LEU A 195 -2.08 -2.09 3.81
C LEU A 195 -1.30 -0.79 3.64
N LEU A 196 -1.43 0.09 4.61
CA LEU A 196 -0.90 1.43 4.59
C LEU A 196 0.32 1.54 5.51
N VAL A 197 1.42 2.06 5.01
CA VAL A 197 2.54 2.55 5.81
C VAL A 197 2.48 4.07 5.81
N GLU A 198 2.38 4.67 6.97
CA GLU A 198 2.29 6.13 7.14
C GLU A 198 3.00 6.61 8.40
N GLN A 199 3.49 7.87 8.33
CA GLN A 199 4.07 8.57 9.47
C GLN A 199 3.03 9.44 10.19
N ASN A 200 2.04 9.95 9.46
CA ASN A 200 0.95 10.73 10.06
C ASN A 200 -0.04 9.80 10.76
N VAL A 201 0.22 9.58 12.05
CA VAL A 201 -0.51 8.64 12.91
C VAL A 201 -2.00 8.93 12.94
N GLU A 202 -2.37 10.18 13.21
CA GLU A 202 -3.76 10.59 13.37
C GLU A 202 -4.57 10.33 12.10
N ARG A 203 -4.05 10.77 10.95
CA ARG A 203 -4.71 10.55 9.66
C ARG A 203 -4.80 9.08 9.28
N ALA A 204 -3.72 8.33 9.46
CA ALA A 204 -3.71 6.91 9.14
C ALA A 204 -4.74 6.15 9.99
N LEU A 205 -4.79 6.41 11.30
CA LEU A 205 -5.72 5.76 12.20
C LEU A 205 -7.18 6.19 11.98
N SER A 206 -7.43 7.43 11.52
CA SER A 206 -8.79 7.92 11.26
C SER A 206 -9.55 7.10 10.21
N ILE A 207 -8.84 6.49 9.24
CA ILE A 207 -9.43 5.67 8.17
C ILE A 207 -9.21 4.17 8.35
N SER A 208 -8.35 3.76 9.29
CA SER A 208 -7.97 2.36 9.50
C SER A 208 -8.98 1.62 10.40
N ASP A 209 -9.07 0.31 10.20
CA ASP A 209 -9.80 -0.59 11.11
C ASP A 209 -8.93 -0.96 12.31
N ARG A 210 -7.64 -1.21 12.06
CA ARG A 210 -6.64 -1.58 13.06
C ARG A 210 -5.23 -1.25 12.58
N ALA A 211 -4.27 -1.26 13.52
CA ALA A 211 -2.89 -1.05 13.18
C ALA A 211 -1.95 -2.00 13.94
N TYR A 212 -0.78 -2.18 13.34
CA TYR A 212 0.37 -2.85 13.93
C TYR A 212 1.48 -1.84 14.10
N ILE A 213 2.13 -1.83 15.26
CA ILE A 213 3.25 -0.95 15.56
C ILE A 213 4.54 -1.74 15.44
N LEU A 214 5.42 -1.26 14.56
CA LEU A 214 6.76 -1.80 14.37
C LEU A 214 7.77 -0.96 15.13
N ASP A 215 8.65 -1.64 15.85
CA ASP A 215 9.84 -1.05 16.43
C ASP A 215 11.02 -2.02 16.25
N GLN A 216 12.15 -1.50 15.75
CA GLN A 216 13.38 -2.26 15.50
C GLN A 216 13.16 -3.59 14.76
N GLY A 217 12.30 -3.58 13.75
CA GLY A 217 12.02 -4.75 12.90
C GLY A 217 11.04 -5.76 13.49
N ARG A 218 10.36 -5.46 14.59
CA ARG A 218 9.40 -6.35 15.27
C ARG A 218 8.04 -5.66 15.43
N ILE A 219 6.97 -6.44 15.43
CA ILE A 219 5.67 -5.94 15.89
C ILE A 219 5.68 -5.96 17.43
N VAL A 220 5.57 -4.77 18.01
CA VAL A 220 5.58 -4.57 19.46
C VAL A 220 4.19 -4.34 20.04
N HIS A 221 3.23 -3.93 19.20
CA HIS A 221 1.84 -3.72 19.61
C HIS A 221 0.89 -3.87 18.43
N GLN A 222 -0.36 -4.25 18.73
CA GLN A 222 -1.47 -4.25 17.77
C GLN A 222 -2.77 -3.92 18.48
N ALA A 223 -3.61 -3.10 17.86
CA ALA A 223 -4.95 -2.79 18.36
C ALA A 223 -5.87 -2.26 17.26
N GLY A 224 -7.15 -2.13 17.56
CA GLY A 224 -8.10 -1.39 16.74
C GLY A 224 -7.69 0.08 16.64
N ALA A 225 -7.91 0.72 15.49
CA ALA A 225 -7.45 2.07 15.22
C ALA A 225 -8.00 3.09 16.22
N GLN A 226 -9.28 2.98 16.62
CA GLN A 226 -9.89 3.87 17.61
C GLN A 226 -9.25 3.77 19.01
N ALA A 227 -8.84 2.56 19.40
CA ALA A 227 -8.15 2.37 20.67
C ALA A 227 -6.75 3.02 20.65
N LEU A 228 -6.03 2.92 19.51
CA LEU A 228 -4.73 3.58 19.35
C LEU A 228 -4.83 5.09 19.25
N LEU A 229 -5.91 5.63 18.65
CA LEU A 229 -6.16 7.07 18.64
C LEU A 229 -6.36 7.65 20.04
N ALA A 230 -6.92 6.86 20.97
CA ALA A 230 -7.15 7.26 22.35
C ALA A 230 -5.93 7.03 23.26
N ASP A 231 -4.87 6.37 22.79
CA ASP A 231 -3.69 6.00 23.58
C ASP A 231 -2.49 6.89 23.24
N GLU A 232 -2.44 8.06 23.87
CA GLU A 232 -1.35 9.03 23.68
C GLU A 232 0.03 8.48 24.10
N ASP A 233 0.08 7.61 25.12
CA ASP A 233 1.33 7.01 25.60
C ASP A 233 1.96 6.11 24.53
N ILE A 234 1.17 5.27 23.90
CA ILE A 234 1.64 4.40 22.79
C ILE A 234 2.07 5.26 21.60
N GLN A 235 1.29 6.27 21.22
CA GLN A 235 1.62 7.17 20.11
C GLN A 235 2.94 7.91 20.39
N SER A 236 3.10 8.49 21.54
CA SER A 236 4.31 9.21 21.95
C SER A 236 5.54 8.29 21.98
N ARG A 237 5.38 7.07 22.46
CA ARG A 237 6.49 6.11 22.61
C ARG A 237 7.00 5.56 21.28
N TYR A 238 6.11 5.24 20.33
CA TYR A 238 6.45 4.45 19.14
C TYR A 238 6.26 5.19 17.82
N CYS A 239 5.48 6.28 17.80
CA CYS A 239 5.10 6.96 16.58
C CYS A 239 5.51 8.44 16.57
N ALA A 240 5.88 9.04 17.72
CA ALA A 240 6.32 10.44 17.76
C ALA A 240 7.62 10.63 17.00
N VAL A 241 7.64 11.68 16.21
CA VAL A 241 8.79 12.21 15.44
C VAL A 241 9.64 13.07 16.37
#